data_46b22cf8c275159d37d9eb28bdd492fa
#
_entry.id   46b22cf8c275159d37d9eb28bdd492fa
#
_cell.length_a   1.000
_cell.length_b   1.000
_cell.length_c   1.000
_cell.angle_alpha   90.00
_cell.angle_beta   90.00
_cell.angle_gamma   90.00
#
_symmetry.space_group_name_H-M   'P 1'
#
loop_
_entity.id
_entity.type
_entity.pdbx_description
1 polymer ?
#
loop_
_entity_poly.entity_id
_entity_poly.type
_entity_poly.pdbx_seq_one_letter_code
_entity_poly.pdbx_strand_id
1 'polypeptide(L)'
;MLWPGSAGWRSGRRPPKTAFVQMTPQDANQLAREATADLQAGRAADAREKLERVAAAGFQNPELWNVIASASRTLGDAGGEEAALDRLLALEPRAARAIIQKADLRVKAGDESAAAMLYRKALTVASGQNVPPQLIPELQRAEAAMAQLKARFTVHLDETLAGLGFPEAQRSPRFQQSLDLRAGRKQVYLQEPTLYYFPELPQVQYFEREEFAWAPAVEAATEVILGELRDMLAGGREGFLPYIRSEANQPRDHPLLDRTDWSALFFCENGAHDDAVIARCPRTWEIMQQLPLPKIDRAGPSVMFSLLKPHTRIPAHTGTHNTRLICHLPLIVPPGCGFRVGNETRQWEVGKLIIFDDTIEHEAWNDSAEERVVLIFDVWRPELSEQERREVTALFAASQAELAG
;
A
#
# COMPACT_ATOMS: atom_id res chain seq x y z
N MET A 1 -9.52 43.11 -63.15
CA MET A 1 -10.16 43.52 -64.42
C MET A 1 -11.45 42.75 -64.61
N LEU A 2 -12.54 43.46 -64.61
CA LEU A 2 -13.81 43.38 -65.39
C LEU A 2 -14.54 41.99 -65.47
N TRP A 3 -15.69 41.99 -64.88
CA TRP A 3 -16.88 41.24 -65.27
C TRP A 3 -17.37 41.58 -66.67
N PRO A 4 -18.02 40.71 -67.44
CA PRO A 4 -19.47 40.73 -67.59
C PRO A 4 -20.05 39.29 -67.78
N GLY A 5 -21.35 39.04 -67.74
CA GLY A 5 -22.59 39.69 -67.85
C GLY A 5 -23.73 38.66 -67.79
N SER A 6 -24.89 39.09 -67.52
CA SER A 6 -26.18 38.42 -67.28
C SER A 6 -26.72 37.55 -68.40
N ALA A 7 -27.31 36.40 -68.07
CA ALA A 7 -28.36 35.78 -68.89
C ALA A 7 -29.26 34.84 -68.08
N GLY A 8 -30.52 35.18 -68.01
CA GLY A 8 -31.70 34.34 -68.13
C GLY A 8 -31.97 33.24 -67.07
N TRP A 9 -32.65 33.60 -65.99
CA TRP A 9 -33.31 32.68 -65.11
C TRP A 9 -34.64 32.20 -65.70
N ARG A 10 -34.70 30.92 -66.07
CA ARG A 10 -35.97 30.22 -66.27
C ARG A 10 -36.40 29.56 -65.00
N SER A 11 -37.64 29.78 -64.61
CA SER A 11 -38.31 29.19 -63.41
C SER A 11 -38.39 27.66 -63.50
N GLY A 12 -37.48 26.99 -62.77
CA GLY A 12 -37.59 25.55 -62.48
C GLY A 12 -38.39 25.34 -61.18
N ARG A 13 -39.41 24.54 -61.25
CA ARG A 13 -40.27 24.13 -60.12
C ARG A 13 -39.39 23.58 -58.99
N ARG A 14 -39.54 24.12 -57.74
CA ARG A 14 -39.01 23.53 -56.53
C ARG A 14 -39.58 22.09 -56.39
N PRO A 15 -38.74 21.09 -56.12
CA PRO A 15 -39.27 19.80 -55.70
C PRO A 15 -40.06 19.95 -54.40
N PRO A 16 -41.08 19.12 -54.19
CA PRO A 16 -41.87 19.18 -52.99
C PRO A 16 -40.96 18.94 -51.77
N LYS A 17 -41.01 19.85 -50.79
CA LYS A 17 -40.45 19.60 -49.48
C LYS A 17 -41.21 18.41 -48.90
N THR A 18 -40.63 17.22 -48.99
CA THR A 18 -41.02 16.11 -48.11
C THR A 18 -40.93 16.64 -46.69
N ALA A 19 -42.05 16.87 -46.06
CA ALA A 19 -42.14 17.22 -44.67
C ALA A 19 -41.53 16.00 -43.88
N PHE A 20 -40.29 16.15 -43.45
CA PHE A 20 -39.77 15.25 -42.39
C PHE A 20 -40.66 15.50 -41.19
N VAL A 21 -41.55 14.55 -40.89
CA VAL A 21 -42.30 14.54 -39.64
C VAL A 21 -41.26 14.54 -38.54
N GLN A 22 -41.02 15.67 -37.90
CA GLN A 22 -40.12 15.77 -36.78
C GLN A 22 -40.67 14.88 -35.66
N MET A 23 -39.89 13.92 -35.21
CA MET A 23 -40.25 13.05 -34.08
C MET A 23 -40.53 13.92 -32.85
N THR A 24 -41.68 13.76 -32.24
CA THR A 24 -42.03 14.46 -31.02
C THR A 24 -41.42 13.76 -29.79
N PRO A 25 -41.28 14.39 -28.64
CA PRO A 25 -40.86 13.71 -27.39
C PRO A 25 -41.79 12.55 -27.00
N GLN A 26 -43.08 12.64 -27.35
CA GLN A 26 -44.04 11.57 -27.09
C GLN A 26 -43.78 10.35 -27.99
N ASP A 27 -43.52 10.58 -29.28
CA ASP A 27 -43.16 9.53 -30.24
C ASP A 27 -41.86 8.85 -29.84
N ALA A 28 -40.83 9.62 -29.43
CA ALA A 28 -39.56 9.12 -28.98
C ALA A 28 -39.72 8.22 -27.73
N ASN A 29 -40.50 8.65 -26.74
CA ASN A 29 -40.81 7.87 -25.58
C ASN A 29 -41.59 6.60 -25.88
N GLN A 30 -42.55 6.64 -26.81
CA GLN A 30 -43.31 5.47 -27.24
C GLN A 30 -42.40 4.46 -27.92
N LEU A 31 -41.57 4.88 -28.89
CA LEU A 31 -40.60 4.01 -29.57
C LEU A 31 -39.58 3.39 -28.60
N ALA A 32 -39.11 4.13 -27.61
CA ALA A 32 -38.19 3.63 -26.59
C ALA A 32 -38.84 2.52 -25.72
N ARG A 33 -40.12 2.68 -25.35
CA ARG A 33 -40.88 1.62 -24.62
C ARG A 33 -41.04 0.39 -25.48
N GLU A 34 -41.47 0.54 -26.73
CA GLU A 34 -41.60 -0.55 -27.69
C GLU A 34 -40.29 -1.31 -27.89
N ALA A 35 -39.19 -0.59 -28.06
CA ALA A 35 -37.86 -1.16 -28.19
C ALA A 35 -37.44 -1.98 -26.95
N THR A 36 -37.75 -1.47 -25.78
CA THR A 36 -37.49 -2.21 -24.51
C THR A 36 -38.31 -3.50 -24.48
N ALA A 37 -39.57 -3.47 -24.89
CA ALA A 37 -40.45 -4.67 -24.97
C ALA A 37 -39.94 -5.65 -26.03
N ASP A 38 -39.45 -5.15 -27.19
CA ASP A 38 -38.87 -5.97 -28.23
C ASP A 38 -37.62 -6.70 -27.75
N LEU A 39 -36.74 -6.00 -27.04
CA LEU A 39 -35.55 -6.61 -26.46
C LEU A 39 -35.89 -7.72 -25.44
N GLN A 40 -36.88 -7.46 -24.59
CA GLN A 40 -37.37 -8.47 -23.63
C GLN A 40 -38.00 -9.68 -24.33
N ALA A 41 -38.60 -9.47 -25.49
CA ALA A 41 -39.18 -10.53 -26.34
C ALA A 41 -38.17 -11.22 -27.27
N GLY A 42 -36.84 -10.89 -27.14
CA GLY A 42 -35.79 -11.46 -27.96
C GLY A 42 -35.61 -10.83 -29.36
N ARG A 43 -36.37 -9.79 -29.71
CA ARG A 43 -36.31 -9.08 -30.99
C ARG A 43 -35.26 -7.93 -30.93
N ALA A 44 -34.01 -8.30 -30.72
CA ALA A 44 -32.94 -7.33 -30.52
C ALA A 44 -32.67 -6.42 -31.72
N ALA A 45 -32.88 -6.92 -32.96
CA ALA A 45 -32.71 -6.13 -34.17
C ALA A 45 -33.76 -4.99 -34.26
N ASP A 46 -35.03 -5.33 -34.02
CA ASP A 46 -36.14 -4.34 -34.06
C ASP A 46 -35.97 -3.30 -32.94
N ALA A 47 -35.53 -3.75 -31.77
CA ALA A 47 -35.24 -2.86 -30.66
C ALA A 47 -34.16 -1.83 -31.01
N ARG A 48 -33.05 -2.30 -31.59
CA ARG A 48 -31.93 -1.44 -31.99
C ARG A 48 -32.35 -0.45 -33.06
N GLU A 49 -33.02 -0.88 -34.12
CA GLU A 49 -33.49 0.00 -35.18
C GLU A 49 -34.37 1.15 -34.64
N LYS A 50 -35.33 0.81 -33.76
CA LYS A 50 -36.19 1.82 -33.16
C LYS A 50 -35.41 2.86 -32.33
N LEU A 51 -34.45 2.40 -31.55
CA LEU A 51 -33.66 3.30 -30.71
C LEU A 51 -32.66 4.14 -31.49
N GLU A 52 -32.07 3.59 -32.55
CA GLU A 52 -31.21 4.37 -33.48
C GLU A 52 -32.02 5.47 -34.15
N ARG A 53 -33.26 5.24 -34.52
CA ARG A 53 -34.17 6.28 -35.03
C ARG A 53 -34.44 7.36 -33.98
N VAL A 54 -34.67 6.99 -32.74
CA VAL A 54 -34.83 7.93 -31.62
C VAL A 54 -33.56 8.78 -31.44
N ALA A 55 -32.39 8.15 -31.44
CA ALA A 55 -31.10 8.83 -31.36
C ALA A 55 -30.84 9.78 -32.51
N ALA A 56 -31.16 9.36 -33.75
CA ALA A 56 -31.00 10.16 -34.95
C ALA A 56 -31.95 11.40 -34.99
N ALA A 57 -33.07 11.31 -34.29
CA ALA A 57 -33.99 12.43 -34.09
C ALA A 57 -33.51 13.43 -33.02
N GLY A 58 -32.36 13.19 -32.40
CA GLY A 58 -31.75 14.07 -31.39
C GLY A 58 -32.11 13.75 -29.93
N PHE A 59 -32.92 12.73 -29.68
CA PHE A 59 -33.25 12.32 -28.33
C PHE A 59 -32.19 11.35 -27.81
N GLN A 60 -31.28 11.81 -26.96
CA GLN A 60 -30.17 11.04 -26.43
C GLN A 60 -30.11 11.14 -24.92
N ASN A 61 -30.00 9.97 -24.26
CA ASN A 61 -29.74 9.85 -22.84
C ASN A 61 -28.96 8.57 -22.54
N PRO A 62 -28.37 8.40 -21.35
CA PRO A 62 -27.59 7.21 -21.01
C PRO A 62 -28.37 5.90 -21.11
N GLU A 63 -29.65 5.91 -20.74
CA GLU A 63 -30.51 4.72 -20.77
C GLU A 63 -30.74 4.21 -22.20
N LEU A 64 -31.02 5.12 -23.15
CA LEU A 64 -31.15 4.78 -24.57
C LEU A 64 -29.89 4.05 -25.09
N TRP A 65 -28.72 4.60 -24.83
CA TRP A 65 -27.46 4.01 -25.25
C TRP A 65 -27.17 2.68 -24.55
N ASN A 66 -27.58 2.52 -23.28
CA ASN A 66 -27.46 1.25 -22.59
C ASN A 66 -28.32 0.15 -23.23
N VAL A 67 -29.54 0.48 -23.68
CA VAL A 67 -30.42 -0.48 -24.37
C VAL A 67 -29.88 -0.81 -25.76
N ILE A 68 -29.33 0.16 -26.51
CA ILE A 68 -28.67 -0.08 -27.80
C ILE A 68 -27.45 -1.01 -27.61
N ALA A 69 -26.62 -0.77 -26.60
CA ALA A 69 -25.48 -1.63 -26.29
C ALA A 69 -25.94 -3.07 -25.97
N SER A 70 -27.00 -3.22 -25.20
CA SER A 70 -27.59 -4.53 -24.84
C SER A 70 -28.15 -5.25 -26.09
N ALA A 71 -28.84 -4.54 -26.97
CA ALA A 71 -29.36 -5.10 -28.23
C ALA A 71 -28.21 -5.54 -29.15
N SER A 72 -27.17 -4.70 -29.32
CA SER A 72 -25.99 -5.01 -30.10
C SER A 72 -25.24 -6.22 -29.56
N ARG A 73 -25.11 -6.35 -28.23
CA ARG A 73 -24.56 -7.55 -27.57
C ARG A 73 -25.33 -8.80 -27.90
N THR A 74 -26.66 -8.75 -27.83
CA THR A 74 -27.54 -9.88 -28.15
C THR A 74 -27.40 -10.31 -29.62
N LEU A 75 -27.13 -9.35 -30.51
CA LEU A 75 -26.90 -9.60 -31.93
C LEU A 75 -25.46 -10.07 -32.27
N GLY A 76 -24.57 -10.08 -31.28
CA GLY A 76 -23.14 -10.38 -31.51
C GLY A 76 -22.36 -9.26 -32.23
N ASP A 77 -22.94 -8.08 -32.34
CA ASP A 77 -22.32 -6.90 -32.95
C ASP A 77 -21.45 -6.16 -31.91
N ALA A 78 -20.21 -6.61 -31.78
CA ALA A 78 -19.25 -6.01 -30.83
C ALA A 78 -18.93 -4.54 -31.13
N GLY A 79 -18.88 -4.18 -32.43
CA GLY A 79 -18.64 -2.79 -32.85
C GLY A 79 -19.79 -1.87 -32.49
N GLY A 80 -21.02 -2.31 -32.73
CA GLY A 80 -22.23 -1.57 -32.34
C GLY A 80 -22.37 -1.45 -30.82
N GLU A 81 -22.04 -2.51 -30.07
CA GLU A 81 -22.00 -2.47 -28.61
C GLU A 81 -20.99 -1.45 -28.09
N GLU A 82 -19.77 -1.47 -28.62
CA GLU A 82 -18.72 -0.53 -28.20
C GLU A 82 -19.10 0.92 -28.51
N ALA A 83 -19.60 1.20 -29.72
CA ALA A 83 -20.02 2.54 -30.12
C ALA A 83 -21.14 3.09 -29.22
N ALA A 84 -22.10 2.25 -28.84
CA ALA A 84 -23.18 2.60 -27.92
C ALA A 84 -22.66 2.89 -26.52
N LEU A 85 -21.74 2.05 -25.99
CA LEU A 85 -21.10 2.27 -24.69
C LEU A 85 -20.27 3.56 -24.68
N ASP A 86 -19.59 3.90 -25.77
CA ASP A 86 -18.85 5.16 -25.89
C ASP A 86 -19.77 6.38 -25.82
N ARG A 87 -20.92 6.31 -26.48
CA ARG A 87 -21.94 7.37 -26.38
C ARG A 87 -22.51 7.51 -24.97
N LEU A 88 -22.79 6.38 -24.32
CA LEU A 88 -23.22 6.36 -22.92
C LEU A 88 -22.16 7.01 -22.01
N LEU A 89 -20.90 6.60 -22.13
CA LEU A 89 -19.81 7.11 -21.31
C LEU A 89 -19.44 8.56 -21.60
N ALA A 90 -19.76 9.07 -22.79
CA ALA A 90 -19.65 10.50 -23.10
C ALA A 90 -20.69 11.34 -22.33
N LEU A 91 -21.87 10.77 -22.07
CA LEU A 91 -22.94 11.43 -21.28
C LEU A 91 -22.75 11.20 -19.78
N GLU A 92 -22.31 10.01 -19.39
CA GLU A 92 -22.12 9.59 -18.00
C GLU A 92 -20.75 8.92 -17.81
N PRO A 93 -19.65 9.69 -17.66
CA PRO A 93 -18.28 9.16 -17.58
C PRO A 93 -18.02 8.22 -16.39
N ARG A 94 -18.89 8.25 -15.38
CA ARG A 94 -18.80 7.48 -14.13
C ARG A 94 -19.80 6.31 -14.09
N ALA A 95 -20.39 5.89 -15.20
CA ALA A 95 -21.26 4.74 -15.29
C ALA A 95 -20.46 3.44 -15.14
N ALA A 96 -20.24 2.97 -13.91
CA ALA A 96 -19.39 1.81 -13.60
C ALA A 96 -19.78 0.56 -14.40
N ARG A 97 -21.10 0.28 -14.55
CA ARG A 97 -21.60 -0.85 -15.35
C ARG A 97 -21.15 -0.77 -16.81
N ALA A 98 -21.28 0.40 -17.43
CA ALA A 98 -20.87 0.59 -18.83
C ALA A 98 -19.36 0.45 -19.00
N ILE A 99 -18.57 0.90 -18.03
CA ILE A 99 -17.11 0.72 -18.03
C ILE A 99 -16.75 -0.76 -17.94
N ILE A 100 -17.43 -1.55 -17.08
CA ILE A 100 -17.22 -3.01 -16.97
C ILE A 100 -17.57 -3.68 -18.30
N GLN A 101 -18.71 -3.34 -18.90
CA GLN A 101 -19.12 -3.91 -20.19
C GLN A 101 -18.11 -3.64 -21.31
N LYS A 102 -17.56 -2.41 -21.34
CA LYS A 102 -16.49 -2.07 -22.27
C LYS A 102 -15.20 -2.86 -22.00
N ALA A 103 -14.86 -3.10 -20.73
CA ALA A 103 -13.73 -3.96 -20.37
C ALA A 103 -13.93 -5.40 -20.87
N ASP A 104 -15.16 -5.94 -20.72
CA ASP A 104 -15.51 -7.28 -21.21
C ASP A 104 -15.32 -7.40 -22.74
N LEU A 105 -15.66 -6.35 -23.51
CA LEU A 105 -15.40 -6.30 -24.94
C LEU A 105 -13.91 -6.34 -25.27
N ARG A 106 -13.08 -5.61 -24.50
CA ARG A 106 -11.63 -5.61 -24.68
C ARG A 106 -11.02 -6.98 -24.38
N VAL A 107 -11.52 -7.68 -23.35
CA VAL A 107 -11.12 -9.07 -23.09
C VAL A 107 -11.42 -9.97 -24.29
N LYS A 108 -12.64 -9.88 -24.86
CA LYS A 108 -13.04 -10.66 -26.04
C LYS A 108 -12.20 -10.33 -27.28
N ALA A 109 -11.75 -9.09 -27.41
CA ALA A 109 -10.88 -8.63 -28.49
C ALA A 109 -9.39 -9.00 -28.28
N GLY A 110 -9.02 -9.60 -27.14
CA GLY A 110 -7.64 -9.93 -26.80
C GLY A 110 -6.81 -8.74 -26.32
N ASP A 111 -7.42 -7.56 -26.12
CA ASP A 111 -6.75 -6.37 -25.59
C ASP A 111 -6.83 -6.38 -24.06
N GLU A 112 -6.02 -7.25 -23.45
CA GLU A 112 -5.98 -7.44 -22.01
C GLU A 112 -5.52 -6.18 -21.25
N SER A 113 -4.65 -5.37 -21.87
CA SER A 113 -4.14 -4.13 -21.27
C SER A 113 -5.25 -3.10 -21.12
N ALA A 114 -6.00 -2.82 -22.17
CA ALA A 114 -7.14 -1.92 -22.13
C ALA A 114 -8.24 -2.43 -21.21
N ALA A 115 -8.50 -3.76 -21.20
CA ALA A 115 -9.46 -4.38 -20.30
C ALA A 115 -9.10 -4.15 -18.82
N ALA A 116 -7.85 -4.38 -18.44
CA ALA A 116 -7.37 -4.17 -17.07
C ALA A 116 -7.49 -2.71 -16.61
N MET A 117 -7.20 -1.76 -17.52
CA MET A 117 -7.37 -0.33 -17.25
C MET A 117 -8.84 0.03 -17.00
N LEU A 118 -9.75 -0.50 -17.82
CA LEU A 118 -11.18 -0.25 -17.70
C LEU A 118 -11.77 -0.88 -16.43
N TYR A 119 -11.44 -2.13 -16.10
CA TYR A 119 -11.87 -2.72 -14.84
C TYR A 119 -11.39 -1.93 -13.64
N ARG A 120 -10.13 -1.50 -13.61
CA ARG A 120 -9.60 -0.64 -12.54
C ARG A 120 -10.39 0.67 -12.44
N LYS A 121 -10.67 1.33 -13.58
CA LYS A 121 -11.49 2.55 -13.62
C LYS A 121 -12.88 2.31 -13.03
N ALA A 122 -13.53 1.20 -13.39
CA ALA A 122 -14.86 0.86 -12.86
C ALA A 122 -14.86 0.69 -11.34
N LEU A 123 -13.88 -0.05 -10.81
CA LEU A 123 -13.72 -0.27 -9.37
C LEU A 123 -13.41 1.03 -8.61
N THR A 124 -12.53 1.88 -9.16
CA THR A 124 -12.22 3.20 -8.57
C THR A 124 -13.45 4.11 -8.56
N VAL A 125 -14.23 4.12 -9.64
CA VAL A 125 -15.47 4.91 -9.70
C VAL A 125 -16.48 4.42 -8.67
N ALA A 126 -16.60 3.10 -8.50
CA ALA A 126 -17.54 2.50 -7.56
C ALA A 126 -17.14 2.74 -6.09
N SER A 127 -15.86 2.73 -5.76
CA SER A 127 -15.37 2.95 -4.38
C SER A 127 -15.73 4.33 -3.82
N GLY A 128 -15.95 5.32 -4.68
CA GLY A 128 -16.35 6.68 -4.29
C GLY A 128 -17.87 6.95 -4.33
N GLN A 129 -18.70 5.91 -4.44
CA GLN A 129 -20.16 6.06 -4.60
C GLN A 129 -20.92 5.11 -3.68
N ASN A 130 -22.19 5.46 -3.43
CA ASN A 130 -23.12 4.53 -2.82
C ASN A 130 -23.53 3.48 -3.89
N VAL A 131 -22.96 2.27 -3.81
CA VAL A 131 -23.11 1.23 -4.84
C VAL A 131 -24.49 0.59 -4.77
N PRO A 132 -25.30 0.63 -5.83
CA PRO A 132 -26.55 -0.10 -5.87
C PRO A 132 -26.33 -1.62 -5.69
N PRO A 133 -27.17 -2.32 -4.90
CA PRO A 133 -27.01 -3.76 -4.66
C PRO A 133 -26.90 -4.61 -5.93
N GLN A 134 -27.59 -4.20 -7.00
CA GLN A 134 -27.58 -4.91 -8.29
C GLN A 134 -26.22 -4.82 -9.03
N LEU A 135 -25.37 -3.85 -8.68
CA LEU A 135 -24.05 -3.68 -9.29
C LEU A 135 -22.96 -4.47 -8.56
N ILE A 136 -23.18 -4.85 -7.30
CA ILE A 136 -22.20 -5.57 -6.47
C ILE A 136 -21.67 -6.84 -7.15
N PRO A 137 -22.51 -7.75 -7.70
CA PRO A 137 -22.01 -8.96 -8.35
C PRO A 137 -21.17 -8.66 -9.59
N GLU A 138 -21.50 -7.60 -10.34
CA GLU A 138 -20.72 -7.19 -11.53
C GLU A 138 -19.34 -6.63 -11.14
N LEU A 139 -19.28 -5.87 -10.04
CA LEU A 139 -18.01 -5.37 -9.50
C LEU A 139 -17.13 -6.51 -8.98
N GLN A 140 -17.69 -7.46 -8.25
CA GLN A 140 -16.97 -8.66 -7.80
C GLN A 140 -16.39 -9.46 -8.97
N ARG A 141 -17.20 -9.65 -10.03
CA ARG A 141 -16.73 -10.29 -11.26
C ARG A 141 -15.63 -9.49 -11.95
N ALA A 142 -15.75 -8.17 -12.02
CA ALA A 142 -14.74 -7.29 -12.59
C ALA A 142 -13.42 -7.34 -11.80
N GLU A 143 -13.51 -7.40 -10.49
CA GLU A 143 -12.35 -7.56 -9.59
C GLU A 143 -11.63 -8.89 -9.83
N ALA A 144 -12.39 -9.99 -9.91
CA ALA A 144 -11.86 -11.31 -10.21
C ALA A 144 -11.23 -11.37 -11.62
N ALA A 145 -11.87 -10.76 -12.63
CA ALA A 145 -11.33 -10.67 -13.97
C ALA A 145 -10.02 -9.86 -14.02
N MET A 146 -9.97 -8.74 -13.33
CA MET A 146 -8.75 -7.93 -13.19
C MET A 146 -7.61 -8.70 -12.52
N ALA A 147 -7.91 -9.48 -11.47
CA ALA A 147 -6.92 -10.32 -10.78
C ALA A 147 -6.35 -11.40 -11.73
N GLN A 148 -7.20 -12.04 -12.55
CA GLN A 148 -6.77 -13.01 -13.54
C GLN A 148 -5.89 -12.39 -14.65
N LEU A 149 -6.27 -11.22 -15.17
CA LEU A 149 -5.47 -10.49 -16.16
C LEU A 149 -4.08 -10.14 -15.61
N LYS A 150 -4.05 -9.67 -14.36
CA LYS A 150 -2.81 -9.34 -13.65
C LYS A 150 -1.91 -10.57 -13.45
N ALA A 151 -2.50 -11.71 -13.09
CA ALA A 151 -1.75 -12.96 -12.93
C ALA A 151 -1.13 -13.42 -14.26
N ARG A 152 -1.91 -13.43 -15.36
CA ARG A 152 -1.40 -13.76 -16.71
C ARG A 152 -0.28 -12.82 -17.16
N PHE A 153 -0.46 -11.51 -16.95
CA PHE A 153 0.58 -10.53 -17.26
C PHE A 153 1.87 -10.80 -16.48
N THR A 154 1.76 -11.16 -15.21
CA THR A 154 2.94 -11.47 -14.37
C THR A 154 3.68 -12.68 -14.90
N VAL A 155 2.97 -13.77 -15.24
CA VAL A 155 3.58 -14.98 -15.82
C VAL A 155 4.29 -14.65 -17.14
N HIS A 156 3.60 -13.95 -18.05
CA HIS A 156 4.19 -13.55 -19.33
C HIS A 156 5.44 -12.67 -19.17
N LEU A 157 5.42 -11.77 -18.19
CA LEU A 157 6.58 -10.92 -17.88
C LEU A 157 7.75 -11.76 -17.38
N ASP A 158 7.50 -12.72 -16.49
CA ASP A 158 8.53 -13.60 -15.93
C ASP A 158 9.15 -14.50 -17.03
N GLU A 159 8.34 -15.06 -17.92
CA GLU A 159 8.80 -15.82 -19.08
C GLU A 159 9.63 -14.97 -20.05
N THR A 160 9.19 -13.75 -20.32
CA THR A 160 9.90 -12.80 -21.18
C THR A 160 11.25 -12.42 -20.59
N LEU A 161 11.30 -12.11 -19.28
CA LEU A 161 12.55 -11.78 -18.58
C LEU A 161 13.50 -12.99 -18.56
N ALA A 162 13.00 -14.19 -18.37
CA ALA A 162 13.80 -15.40 -18.44
C ALA A 162 14.39 -15.61 -19.84
N GLY A 163 13.61 -15.39 -20.91
CA GLY A 163 14.07 -15.41 -22.30
C GLY A 163 15.12 -14.37 -22.64
N LEU A 164 15.12 -13.23 -21.93
CA LEU A 164 16.13 -12.18 -22.05
C LEU A 164 17.39 -12.45 -21.19
N GLY A 165 17.48 -13.58 -20.50
CA GLY A 165 18.63 -13.96 -19.70
C GLY A 165 18.53 -13.55 -18.21
N PHE A 166 17.33 -13.20 -17.74
CA PHE A 166 17.06 -12.87 -16.33
C PHE A 166 16.03 -13.80 -15.68
N PRO A 167 16.31 -15.12 -15.57
CA PRO A 167 15.44 -16.02 -14.82
C PRO A 167 15.37 -15.61 -13.35
N GLU A 168 14.28 -15.92 -12.65
CA GLU A 168 14.01 -15.48 -11.27
C GLU A 168 15.20 -15.73 -10.31
N ALA A 169 15.77 -16.92 -10.37
CA ALA A 169 16.90 -17.32 -9.52
C ALA A 169 18.20 -16.50 -9.73
N GLN A 170 18.30 -15.73 -10.81
CA GLN A 170 19.47 -14.90 -11.14
C GLN A 170 19.19 -13.40 -11.02
N ARG A 171 17.98 -13.03 -10.66
CA ARG A 171 17.61 -11.62 -10.45
C ARG A 171 18.21 -11.10 -9.14
N SER A 172 18.68 -9.86 -9.15
CA SER A 172 19.05 -9.21 -7.90
C SER A 172 17.84 -9.05 -6.98
N PRO A 173 17.99 -9.14 -5.66
CA PRO A 173 16.87 -9.00 -4.71
C PRO A 173 16.08 -7.70 -4.91
N ARG A 174 16.76 -6.58 -5.14
CA ARG A 174 16.10 -5.28 -5.39
C ARG A 174 15.26 -5.28 -6.65
N PHE A 175 15.73 -5.92 -7.73
CA PHE A 175 14.96 -6.03 -8.98
C PHE A 175 13.74 -6.93 -8.78
N GLN A 176 13.92 -8.09 -8.13
CA GLN A 176 12.79 -8.98 -7.80
C GLN A 176 11.74 -8.25 -6.94
N GLN A 177 12.17 -7.49 -5.94
CA GLN A 177 11.26 -6.68 -5.12
C GLN A 177 10.50 -5.65 -5.96
N SER A 178 11.13 -5.03 -6.96
CA SER A 178 10.45 -4.07 -7.85
C SER A 178 9.35 -4.75 -8.68
N LEU A 179 9.56 -6.00 -9.10
CA LEU A 179 8.54 -6.80 -9.78
C LEU A 179 7.40 -7.19 -8.84
N ASP A 180 7.71 -7.50 -7.58
CA ASP A 180 6.72 -7.80 -6.55
C ASP A 180 5.82 -6.59 -6.26
N LEU A 181 6.40 -5.40 -6.15
CA LEU A 181 5.67 -4.14 -6.00
C LEU A 181 4.78 -3.87 -7.23
N ARG A 182 5.32 -4.03 -8.44
CA ARG A 182 4.57 -3.88 -9.70
C ARG A 182 3.42 -4.87 -9.79
N ALA A 183 3.64 -6.11 -9.39
CA ALA A 183 2.61 -7.15 -9.34
C ALA A 183 1.63 -6.96 -8.18
N GLY A 184 1.91 -6.06 -7.22
CA GLY A 184 1.13 -5.84 -6.00
C GLY A 184 1.16 -7.04 -5.03
N ARG A 185 2.20 -7.86 -5.12
CA ARG A 185 2.52 -8.86 -4.10
C ARG A 185 3.13 -8.22 -2.87
N LYS A 186 3.76 -7.04 -3.05
CA LYS A 186 4.31 -6.18 -2.00
C LYS A 186 3.75 -4.76 -2.14
N GLN A 187 3.82 -3.97 -1.09
CA GLN A 187 3.48 -2.55 -1.09
C GLN A 187 4.71 -1.70 -0.77
N VAL A 188 4.66 -0.42 -1.10
CA VAL A 188 5.72 0.52 -0.72
C VAL A 188 5.51 0.92 0.74
N TYR A 189 6.52 0.69 1.56
CA TYR A 189 6.61 1.23 2.90
C TYR A 189 7.62 2.36 2.92
N LEU A 190 7.20 3.51 3.42
CA LEU A 190 8.04 4.69 3.59
C LEU A 190 8.50 4.83 5.03
N GLN A 191 9.52 5.63 5.27
CA GLN A 191 9.84 6.13 6.60
C GLN A 191 8.74 7.09 7.05
N GLU A 192 8.10 6.79 8.16
CA GLU A 192 7.04 7.60 8.78
C GLU A 192 7.37 7.86 10.26
N PRO A 193 8.47 8.59 10.55
CA PRO A 193 8.83 8.90 11.93
C PRO A 193 7.78 9.79 12.57
N THR A 194 7.47 9.52 13.84
CA THR A 194 6.43 10.25 14.57
C THR A 194 6.88 11.59 15.14
N LEU A 195 8.19 11.87 15.21
CA LEU A 195 8.74 13.06 15.83
C LEU A 195 9.62 13.89 14.88
N TYR A 196 10.60 13.27 14.23
CA TYR A 196 11.58 13.99 13.42
C TYR A 196 11.98 13.22 12.17
N TYR A 197 11.88 13.87 11.02
CA TYR A 197 12.29 13.31 9.72
C TYR A 197 13.53 14.03 9.20
N PHE A 198 14.63 13.29 9.00
CA PHE A 198 15.82 13.75 8.31
C PHE A 198 15.73 13.38 6.82
N PRO A 199 15.85 14.31 5.88
CA PRO A 199 15.63 14.05 4.46
C PRO A 199 16.77 13.24 3.82
N GLU A 200 16.46 12.67 2.65
CA GLU A 200 17.42 11.99 1.76
C GLU A 200 18.09 10.72 2.31
N LEU A 201 17.60 10.18 3.42
CA LEU A 201 18.06 8.88 3.91
C LEU A 201 17.43 7.73 3.12
N PRO A 202 18.19 6.65 2.83
CA PRO A 202 17.67 5.49 2.09
C PRO A 202 16.48 4.83 2.77
N GLN A 203 15.47 4.41 1.98
CA GLN A 203 14.32 3.62 2.43
C GLN A 203 14.71 2.14 2.49
N VAL A 204 15.44 1.73 3.53
CA VAL A 204 15.92 0.36 3.71
C VAL A 204 15.25 -0.25 4.94
N GLN A 205 14.53 -1.38 4.76
CA GLN A 205 13.80 -2.05 5.85
C GLN A 205 14.76 -2.69 6.85
N TYR A 206 15.68 -3.52 6.34
CA TYR A 206 16.72 -4.18 7.13
C TYR A 206 18.08 -3.87 6.56
N PHE A 207 19.04 -3.68 7.44
CA PHE A 207 20.45 -3.53 7.12
C PHE A 207 21.15 -4.84 7.37
N GLU A 208 22.08 -5.21 6.51
CA GLU A 208 22.85 -6.43 6.71
C GLU A 208 23.94 -6.19 7.77
N ARG A 209 24.04 -7.07 8.75
CA ARG A 209 24.96 -6.92 9.89
C ARG A 209 26.42 -6.87 9.46
N GLU A 210 26.76 -7.44 8.31
CA GLU A 210 28.07 -7.42 7.69
C GLU A 210 28.52 -6.01 7.26
N GLU A 211 27.58 -5.08 7.14
CA GLU A 211 27.88 -3.67 6.85
C GLU A 211 28.41 -2.91 8.08
N PHE A 212 28.33 -3.50 9.27
CA PHE A 212 28.70 -2.87 10.54
C PHE A 212 29.92 -3.54 11.16
N ALA A 213 31.07 -2.89 11.17
CA ALA A 213 32.32 -3.43 11.67
C ALA A 213 32.28 -3.85 13.16
N TRP A 214 31.34 -3.29 13.93
CA TRP A 214 31.15 -3.60 15.35
C TRP A 214 30.24 -4.82 15.57
N ALA A 215 29.41 -5.22 14.61
CA ALA A 215 28.43 -6.28 14.79
C ALA A 215 29.01 -7.64 15.22
N PRO A 216 30.13 -8.12 14.64
CA PRO A 216 30.73 -9.39 15.06
C PRO A 216 31.16 -9.39 16.54
N ALA A 217 31.61 -8.28 17.08
CA ALA A 217 32.01 -8.18 18.48
C ALA A 217 30.83 -8.29 19.44
N VAL A 218 29.69 -7.68 19.09
CA VAL A 218 28.43 -7.78 19.86
C VAL A 218 27.89 -9.21 19.80
N GLU A 219 27.87 -9.84 18.63
CA GLU A 219 27.42 -11.24 18.46
C GLU A 219 28.30 -12.22 19.26
N ALA A 220 29.61 -12.02 19.25
CA ALA A 220 30.55 -12.85 20.01
C ALA A 220 30.36 -12.73 21.54
N ALA A 221 29.78 -11.64 22.00
CA ALA A 221 29.51 -11.37 23.41
C ALA A 221 28.18 -11.97 23.91
N THR A 222 27.40 -12.61 23.04
CA THR A 222 26.04 -13.13 23.35
C THR A 222 25.99 -13.95 24.63
N GLU A 223 26.89 -14.88 24.83
CA GLU A 223 26.89 -15.75 26.04
C GLU A 223 27.15 -14.96 27.33
N VAL A 224 27.99 -13.92 27.29
CA VAL A 224 28.24 -13.04 28.42
C VAL A 224 27.00 -12.24 28.77
N ILE A 225 26.37 -11.62 27.75
CA ILE A 225 25.14 -10.83 27.88
C ILE A 225 24.00 -11.71 28.39
N LEU A 226 23.84 -12.92 27.82
CA LEU A 226 22.84 -13.91 28.24
C LEU A 226 23.06 -14.38 29.68
N GLY A 227 24.31 -14.50 30.12
CA GLY A 227 24.66 -14.85 31.51
C GLY A 227 24.15 -13.78 32.49
N GLU A 228 24.48 -12.51 32.26
CA GLU A 228 24.01 -11.41 33.07
C GLU A 228 22.47 -11.26 33.04
N LEU A 229 21.82 -11.45 31.88
CA LEU A 229 20.37 -11.50 31.79
C LEU A 229 19.77 -12.61 32.65
N ARG A 230 20.31 -13.82 32.60
CA ARG A 230 19.84 -14.98 33.42
C ARG A 230 19.94 -14.69 34.91
N ASP A 231 21.01 -14.06 35.34
CA ASP A 231 21.17 -13.64 36.72
C ASP A 231 20.13 -12.59 37.14
N MET A 232 19.82 -11.66 36.23
CA MET A 232 18.73 -10.70 36.45
C MET A 232 17.37 -11.40 36.57
N LEU A 233 17.07 -12.33 35.67
CA LEU A 233 15.80 -13.08 35.65
C LEU A 233 15.65 -14.04 36.83
N ALA A 234 16.73 -14.62 37.35
CA ALA A 234 16.73 -15.47 38.54
C ALA A 234 16.31 -14.71 39.83
N GLY A 235 16.59 -13.42 39.89
CA GLY A 235 16.14 -12.51 40.95
C GLY A 235 14.66 -12.06 40.85
N GLY A 236 13.95 -12.54 39.86
CA GLY A 236 12.55 -12.11 39.57
C GLY A 236 12.44 -11.18 38.37
N ARG A 237 11.32 -10.47 38.29
CA ARG A 237 11.05 -9.50 37.22
C ARG A 237 11.04 -8.06 37.74
N GLU A 238 11.59 -7.83 38.92
CA GLU A 238 11.73 -6.51 39.49
C GLU A 238 12.62 -5.63 38.62
N GLY A 239 12.17 -4.41 38.32
CA GLY A 239 12.83 -3.49 37.41
C GLY A 239 12.39 -3.60 35.94
N PHE A 240 11.70 -4.67 35.51
CA PHE A 240 11.05 -4.68 34.21
C PHE A 240 9.77 -3.84 34.25
N LEU A 241 9.80 -2.70 33.61
CA LEU A 241 8.69 -1.78 33.53
C LEU A 241 7.88 -2.00 32.25
N PRO A 242 6.56 -1.72 32.22
CA PRO A 242 5.81 -1.67 30.99
C PRO A 242 6.54 -0.80 29.96
N TYR A 243 6.67 -1.29 28.73
CA TYR A 243 7.37 -0.52 27.69
C TYR A 243 6.57 0.69 27.26
N ILE A 244 5.24 0.54 27.10
CA ILE A 244 4.32 1.63 26.85
C ILE A 244 3.71 2.05 28.18
N ARG A 245 4.02 3.26 28.63
CA ARG A 245 3.58 3.82 29.90
C ARG A 245 2.71 5.05 29.71
N SER A 246 1.74 5.24 30.58
CA SER A 246 0.98 6.47 30.71
C SER A 246 1.90 7.62 31.10
N GLU A 247 1.80 8.73 30.40
CA GLU A 247 2.48 9.97 30.75
C GLU A 247 1.45 11.07 31.07
N ALA A 248 1.75 11.91 32.02
CA ALA A 248 0.89 13.03 32.34
C ALA A 248 0.70 13.94 31.12
N ASN A 249 -0.56 14.24 30.80
CA ASN A 249 -0.95 15.10 29.68
C ASN A 249 -0.67 14.54 28.27
N GLN A 250 -0.32 13.25 28.13
CA GLN A 250 -0.16 12.58 26.85
C GLN A 250 -1.06 11.34 26.76
N PRO A 251 -2.34 11.49 26.39
CA PRO A 251 -3.22 10.36 26.24
C PRO A 251 -2.69 9.46 25.11
N ARG A 252 -2.47 8.17 25.42
CA ARG A 252 -2.05 7.15 24.46
C ARG A 252 -3.15 6.09 24.36
N ASP A 253 -3.56 5.76 23.16
CA ASP A 253 -4.42 4.61 22.90
C ASP A 253 -3.54 3.47 22.34
N HIS A 254 -3.18 2.53 23.21
CA HIS A 254 -2.34 1.39 22.83
C HIS A 254 -2.77 0.15 23.61
N PRO A 255 -2.92 -1.03 22.94
CA PRO A 255 -3.40 -2.25 23.60
C PRO A 255 -2.49 -2.79 24.71
N LEU A 256 -1.23 -2.39 24.72
CA LEU A 256 -0.24 -2.77 25.74
C LEU A 256 0.10 -1.61 26.71
N LEU A 257 -0.72 -0.57 26.77
CA LEU A 257 -0.50 0.56 27.67
C LEU A 257 -0.53 0.09 29.12
N ASP A 258 0.50 0.42 29.88
CA ASP A 258 0.72 0.07 31.31
C ASP A 258 0.69 -1.44 31.60
N ARG A 259 0.88 -2.27 30.58
CA ARG A 259 0.90 -3.74 30.70
C ARG A 259 2.32 -4.27 30.70
N THR A 260 2.57 -5.24 31.59
CA THR A 260 3.87 -5.96 31.64
C THR A 260 3.98 -7.08 30.62
N ASP A 261 2.99 -7.24 29.70
CA ASP A 261 3.06 -8.23 28.63
C ASP A 261 4.18 -7.89 27.63
N TRP A 262 4.45 -6.60 27.46
CA TRP A 262 5.65 -6.07 26.85
C TRP A 262 6.34 -5.15 27.85
N SER A 263 7.48 -5.57 28.35
CA SER A 263 8.22 -4.84 29.38
C SER A 263 9.70 -4.73 29.03
N ALA A 264 10.34 -3.74 29.63
CA ALA A 264 11.76 -3.48 29.42
C ALA A 264 12.49 -3.23 30.74
N LEU A 265 13.75 -3.69 30.78
CA LEU A 265 14.72 -3.35 31.81
C LEU A 265 15.78 -2.46 31.15
N PHE A 266 15.75 -1.19 31.48
CA PHE A 266 16.60 -0.20 30.84
C PHE A 266 17.97 -0.08 31.53
N PHE A 267 19.04 -0.11 30.73
CA PHE A 267 20.37 0.39 31.11
C PHE A 267 20.44 1.89 30.91
N CYS A 268 19.81 2.34 29.84
CA CYS A 268 19.69 3.72 29.46
C CYS A 268 18.37 3.92 28.74
N GLU A 269 17.57 4.89 29.18
CA GLU A 269 16.32 5.28 28.54
C GLU A 269 16.39 6.72 28.10
N ASN A 270 16.34 6.97 26.79
CA ASN A 270 16.42 8.32 26.22
C ASN A 270 17.62 9.14 26.77
N GLY A 271 18.78 8.49 26.90
CA GLY A 271 20.00 9.11 27.42
C GLY A 271 20.16 9.10 28.95
N ALA A 272 19.10 8.78 29.71
CA ALA A 272 19.16 8.67 31.17
C ALA A 272 19.60 7.26 31.58
N HIS A 273 20.69 7.17 32.39
CA HIS A 273 21.25 5.90 32.85
C HIS A 273 20.52 5.38 34.11
N ASP A 274 20.35 4.04 34.18
CA ASP A 274 20.00 3.34 35.39
C ASP A 274 21.25 2.67 35.98
N ASP A 275 21.89 3.35 36.91
CA ASP A 275 23.14 2.89 37.53
C ASP A 275 22.97 1.57 38.30
N ALA A 276 21.76 1.27 38.80
CA ALA A 276 21.51 0.01 39.49
C ALA A 276 21.47 -1.19 38.52
N VAL A 277 20.87 -1.01 37.34
CA VAL A 277 20.89 -2.04 36.27
C VAL A 277 22.29 -2.19 35.71
N ILE A 278 22.98 -1.08 35.44
CA ILE A 278 24.37 -1.08 34.95
C ILE A 278 25.29 -1.84 35.91
N ALA A 279 25.19 -1.58 37.21
CA ALA A 279 26.01 -2.27 38.22
C ALA A 279 25.76 -3.79 38.29
N ARG A 280 24.58 -4.27 37.90
CA ARG A 280 24.23 -5.68 37.85
C ARG A 280 24.62 -6.36 36.54
N CYS A 281 24.73 -5.61 35.44
CA CYS A 281 25.12 -6.11 34.13
C CYS A 281 26.27 -5.29 33.52
N PRO A 282 27.44 -5.21 34.23
CA PRO A 282 28.52 -4.32 33.84
C PRO A 282 29.18 -4.67 32.51
N ARG A 283 29.23 -5.97 32.18
CA ARG A 283 29.84 -6.45 30.93
C ARG A 283 28.97 -6.10 29.72
N THR A 284 27.65 -6.25 29.84
CA THR A 284 26.70 -5.81 28.82
C THR A 284 26.86 -4.32 28.55
N TRP A 285 26.92 -3.51 29.61
CA TRP A 285 27.08 -2.07 29.48
C TRP A 285 28.43 -1.66 28.86
N GLU A 286 29.52 -2.30 29.28
CA GLU A 286 30.85 -2.07 28.70
C GLU A 286 30.89 -2.31 27.18
N ILE A 287 30.22 -3.38 26.72
CA ILE A 287 30.10 -3.69 25.29
C ILE A 287 29.28 -2.60 24.57
N MET A 288 28.16 -2.19 25.11
CA MET A 288 27.28 -1.17 24.50
C MET A 288 28.00 0.17 24.38
N GLN A 289 28.83 0.56 25.34
CA GLN A 289 29.57 1.82 25.28
C GLN A 289 30.60 1.91 24.13
N GLN A 290 31.00 0.79 23.54
CA GLN A 290 31.91 0.75 22.40
C GLN A 290 31.23 1.01 21.05
N LEU A 291 29.88 1.08 21.06
CA LEU A 291 29.08 1.24 19.84
C LEU A 291 28.85 2.73 19.51
N PRO A 292 28.52 3.05 18.26
CA PRO A 292 28.20 4.41 17.84
C PRO A 292 26.79 4.82 18.28
N LEU A 293 26.55 4.81 19.59
CA LEU A 293 25.26 5.16 20.17
C LEU A 293 24.94 6.66 19.96
N PRO A 294 23.68 7.04 19.68
CA PRO A 294 23.25 8.42 19.54
C PRO A 294 23.15 9.10 20.91
N LYS A 295 24.23 9.70 21.39
CA LYS A 295 24.27 10.39 22.68
C LYS A 295 23.58 11.74 22.58
N ILE A 296 22.26 11.74 22.63
CA ILE A 296 21.38 12.91 22.54
C ILE A 296 20.62 13.01 23.86
N ASP A 297 20.80 14.14 24.59
CA ASP A 297 20.11 14.34 25.86
C ASP A 297 18.60 14.16 25.72
N ARG A 298 17.99 13.32 26.55
CA ARG A 298 16.56 12.96 26.59
C ARG A 298 15.96 12.40 25.29
N ALA A 299 16.78 12.04 24.30
CA ALA A 299 16.33 11.45 23.04
C ALA A 299 17.09 10.17 22.63
N GLY A 300 18.22 9.88 23.29
CA GLY A 300 19.03 8.69 23.02
C GLY A 300 20.38 8.71 23.77
N PRO A 301 21.05 7.58 23.90
CA PRO A 301 20.59 6.27 23.41
C PRO A 301 19.51 5.64 24.30
N SER A 302 18.83 4.62 23.74
CA SER A 302 18.06 3.65 24.52
C SER A 302 18.74 2.30 24.44
N VAL A 303 19.03 1.68 25.59
CA VAL A 303 19.61 0.35 25.71
C VAL A 303 18.82 -0.42 26.76
N MET A 304 18.26 -1.59 26.40
CA MET A 304 17.39 -2.34 27.27
C MET A 304 17.32 -3.82 26.97
N PHE A 305 17.02 -4.65 27.96
CA PHE A 305 16.42 -5.95 27.73
C PHE A 305 14.92 -5.79 27.55
N SER A 306 14.41 -6.19 26.39
CA SER A 306 12.99 -6.18 26.05
C SER A 306 12.41 -7.59 26.20
N LEU A 307 11.42 -7.73 27.06
CA LEU A 307 10.72 -8.98 27.35
C LEU A 307 9.31 -8.95 26.78
N LEU A 308 8.95 -9.97 26.01
CA LEU A 308 7.61 -10.17 25.49
C LEU A 308 7.06 -11.49 25.99
N LYS A 309 5.96 -11.43 26.76
CA LYS A 309 5.31 -12.60 27.34
C LYS A 309 4.70 -13.54 26.29
N PRO A 310 4.37 -14.79 26.68
CA PRO A 310 3.62 -15.71 25.82
C PRO A 310 2.37 -15.09 25.22
N HIS A 311 2.07 -15.47 23.99
CA HIS A 311 0.85 -15.09 23.26
C HIS A 311 0.61 -13.57 23.16
N THR A 312 1.69 -12.78 23.12
CA THR A 312 1.65 -11.32 23.04
C THR A 312 2.10 -10.86 21.67
N ARG A 313 1.38 -9.86 21.13
CA ARG A 313 1.72 -9.15 19.88
C ARG A 313 1.93 -7.66 20.14
N ILE A 314 3.03 -7.14 19.63
CA ILE A 314 3.28 -5.71 19.49
C ILE A 314 2.68 -5.33 18.15
N PRO A 315 1.61 -4.49 18.11
CA PRO A 315 0.95 -4.12 16.86
C PRO A 315 1.89 -3.34 15.94
N ALA A 316 1.53 -3.27 14.67
CA ALA A 316 2.25 -2.49 13.67
C ALA A 316 2.34 -1.01 14.09
N HIS A 317 3.55 -0.46 14.09
CA HIS A 317 3.85 0.92 14.49
C HIS A 317 5.12 1.42 13.82
N THR A 318 5.41 2.71 13.97
CA THR A 318 6.63 3.36 13.49
C THR A 318 7.34 4.08 14.64
N GLY A 319 8.66 4.23 14.50
CA GLY A 319 9.52 4.86 15.49
C GLY A 319 9.47 6.40 15.45
N THR A 320 10.38 7.02 16.21
CA THR A 320 10.33 8.47 16.47
C THR A 320 11.11 9.30 15.48
N HIS A 321 12.29 8.86 15.06
CA HIS A 321 13.15 9.61 14.12
C HIS A 321 14.04 8.68 13.30
N ASN A 322 14.26 9.03 12.03
CA ASN A 322 14.99 8.20 11.07
C ASN A 322 16.52 8.41 11.08
N THR A 323 17.06 9.14 12.06
CA THR A 323 18.50 9.40 12.18
C THR A 323 19.26 8.29 12.90
N ARG A 324 18.57 7.27 13.37
CA ARG A 324 19.12 6.09 14.03
C ARG A 324 18.57 4.81 13.42
N LEU A 325 19.25 3.71 13.72
CA LEU A 325 18.77 2.35 13.47
C LEU A 325 18.56 1.66 14.81
N ILE A 326 17.56 0.79 14.88
CA ILE A 326 17.35 -0.08 16.02
C ILE A 326 18.03 -1.41 15.75
N CYS A 327 18.71 -1.91 16.76
CA CYS A 327 19.41 -3.20 16.77
C CYS A 327 18.79 -4.12 17.80
N HIS A 328 18.46 -5.34 17.38
CA HIS A 328 18.00 -6.40 18.27
C HIS A 328 19.04 -7.51 18.30
N LEU A 329 19.57 -7.83 19.48
CA LEU A 329 20.33 -9.07 19.72
C LEU A 329 19.39 -10.07 20.41
N PRO A 330 18.93 -11.11 19.71
CA PRO A 330 18.08 -12.16 20.29
C PRO A 330 18.85 -12.98 21.33
N LEU A 331 18.28 -13.11 22.54
CA LEU A 331 18.91 -13.80 23.66
C LEU A 331 18.12 -15.04 24.10
N ILE A 332 16.81 -14.90 24.23
CA ILE A 332 15.87 -15.99 24.53
C ILE A 332 14.75 -15.90 23.51
N VAL A 333 14.70 -16.85 22.58
CA VAL A 333 13.71 -16.81 21.50
C VAL A 333 13.12 -18.21 21.31
N PRO A 334 11.98 -18.49 21.93
CA PRO A 334 11.27 -19.75 21.70
C PRO A 334 10.68 -19.82 20.29
N PRO A 335 10.41 -21.05 19.77
CA PRO A 335 9.73 -21.21 18.48
C PRO A 335 8.36 -20.51 18.46
N GLY A 336 8.01 -19.89 17.33
CA GLY A 336 6.76 -19.14 17.18
C GLY A 336 6.90 -17.63 17.39
N CYS A 337 8.09 -17.13 17.68
CA CYS A 337 8.38 -15.71 17.66
C CYS A 337 8.67 -15.22 16.24
N GLY A 338 8.22 -14.01 15.91
CA GLY A 338 8.51 -13.39 14.61
C GLY A 338 8.64 -11.88 14.69
N PHE A 339 9.24 -11.33 13.63
CA PHE A 339 9.49 -9.91 13.50
C PHE A 339 9.38 -9.48 12.03
N ARG A 340 8.54 -8.50 11.74
CA ARG A 340 8.30 -7.94 10.41
C ARG A 340 8.68 -6.47 10.37
N VAL A 341 9.36 -6.06 9.32
CA VAL A 341 9.56 -4.67 8.95
C VAL A 341 9.12 -4.49 7.50
N GLY A 342 8.14 -3.64 7.26
CA GLY A 342 7.55 -3.46 5.94
C GLY A 342 7.03 -4.76 5.34
N ASN A 343 7.60 -5.17 4.20
CA ASN A 343 7.21 -6.40 3.50
C ASN A 343 7.98 -7.65 3.93
N GLU A 344 8.97 -7.53 4.80
CA GLU A 344 9.90 -8.61 5.09
C GLU A 344 9.76 -9.09 6.54
N THR A 345 9.53 -10.39 6.70
CA THR A 345 9.56 -11.06 7.99
C THR A 345 10.88 -11.84 8.13
N ARG A 346 11.67 -11.50 9.14
CA ARG A 346 12.88 -12.24 9.48
C ARG A 346 12.65 -13.13 10.69
N GLN A 347 13.28 -14.32 10.66
CA GLN A 347 13.30 -15.23 11.80
C GLN A 347 14.39 -14.77 12.78
N TRP A 348 14.09 -14.94 14.06
CA TRP A 348 15.04 -14.70 15.12
C TRP A 348 16.05 -15.84 15.20
N GLU A 349 17.33 -15.51 15.21
CA GLU A 349 18.42 -16.43 15.51
C GLU A 349 19.19 -15.91 16.72
N VAL A 350 19.27 -16.72 17.79
CA VAL A 350 19.96 -16.32 19.03
C VAL A 350 21.42 -15.95 18.73
N GLY A 351 21.83 -14.79 19.19
CA GLY A 351 23.18 -14.27 19.00
C GLY A 351 23.44 -13.66 17.62
N LYS A 352 22.40 -13.51 16.75
CA LYS A 352 22.51 -12.84 15.46
C LYS A 352 21.72 -11.55 15.43
N LEU A 353 22.42 -10.46 15.18
CA LEU A 353 21.82 -9.13 15.15
C LEU A 353 20.79 -8.99 14.02
N ILE A 354 19.68 -8.35 14.35
CA ILE A 354 18.74 -7.75 13.40
C ILE A 354 18.87 -6.24 13.53
N ILE A 355 19.21 -5.57 12.42
CA ILE A 355 19.40 -4.12 12.36
C ILE A 355 18.37 -3.56 11.35
N PHE A 356 17.56 -2.60 11.77
CA PHE A 356 16.45 -2.12 10.94
C PHE A 356 16.13 -0.64 11.19
N ASP A 357 15.41 -0.06 10.25
CA ASP A 357 14.84 1.27 10.36
C ASP A 357 13.46 1.19 11.01
N ASP A 358 13.35 1.60 12.27
CA ASP A 358 12.11 1.55 13.04
C ASP A 358 11.06 2.58 12.59
N THR A 359 11.45 3.55 11.76
CA THR A 359 10.51 4.49 11.17
C THR A 359 9.72 3.92 9.99
N ILE A 360 10.11 2.75 9.50
CA ILE A 360 9.30 1.92 8.63
C ILE A 360 8.39 1.04 9.49
N GLU A 361 7.12 0.92 9.12
CA GLU A 361 6.14 0.13 9.87
C GLU A 361 6.68 -1.26 10.21
N HIS A 362 6.66 -1.59 11.51
CA HIS A 362 7.15 -2.88 12.00
C HIS A 362 6.27 -3.44 13.12
N GLU A 363 6.32 -4.75 13.30
CA GLU A 363 5.57 -5.48 14.33
C GLU A 363 6.34 -6.70 14.81
N ALA A 364 6.03 -7.14 16.05
CA ALA A 364 6.63 -8.33 16.63
C ALA A 364 5.58 -9.17 17.33
N TRP A 365 5.84 -10.49 17.42
CA TRP A 365 4.95 -11.41 18.14
C TRP A 365 5.71 -12.51 18.83
N ASN A 366 5.08 -13.05 19.85
CA ASN A 366 5.48 -14.25 20.57
C ASN A 366 4.26 -15.19 20.68
N ASP A 367 4.13 -16.11 19.74
CA ASP A 367 3.02 -17.09 19.73
C ASP A 367 3.37 -18.36 20.54
N SER A 368 4.52 -18.38 21.24
CA SER A 368 4.96 -19.49 22.08
C SER A 368 4.34 -19.47 23.48
N ALA A 369 4.61 -20.50 24.26
CA ALA A 369 4.25 -20.60 25.67
C ALA A 369 5.34 -20.07 26.63
N GLU A 370 6.45 -19.53 26.10
CA GLU A 370 7.59 -19.06 26.88
C GLU A 370 7.87 -17.57 26.61
N GLU A 371 8.59 -16.91 27.51
CA GLU A 371 8.99 -15.52 27.35
C GLU A 371 10.07 -15.36 26.27
N ARG A 372 9.95 -14.33 25.43
CA ARG A 372 10.99 -13.91 24.47
C ARG A 372 11.74 -12.72 25.06
N VAL A 373 13.09 -12.78 25.07
CA VAL A 373 13.92 -11.65 25.49
C VAL A 373 14.96 -11.32 24.42
N VAL A 374 15.05 -10.05 24.09
CA VAL A 374 16.06 -9.47 23.19
C VAL A 374 16.75 -8.29 23.85
N LEU A 375 18.06 -8.11 23.61
CA LEU A 375 18.71 -6.84 23.93
C LEU A 375 18.41 -5.87 22.76
N ILE A 376 17.83 -4.72 23.05
CA ILE A 376 17.54 -3.66 22.10
C ILE A 376 18.47 -2.48 22.40
N PHE A 377 19.04 -1.92 21.34
CA PHE A 377 19.81 -0.68 21.41
C PHE A 377 19.73 0.08 20.07
N ASP A 378 19.93 1.38 20.12
CA ASP A 378 19.98 2.21 18.93
C ASP A 378 21.42 2.67 18.61
N VAL A 379 21.68 2.82 17.31
CA VAL A 379 22.94 3.33 16.79
C VAL A 379 22.68 4.44 15.79
N TRP A 380 23.65 5.36 15.61
CA TRP A 380 23.57 6.31 14.51
C TRP A 380 23.48 5.60 13.17
N ARG A 381 22.65 6.14 12.28
CA ARG A 381 22.66 5.70 10.88
C ARG A 381 24.03 5.95 10.26
N PRO A 382 24.58 4.97 9.50
CA PRO A 382 25.90 5.08 8.89
C PRO A 382 25.97 6.19 7.84
N GLU A 383 24.85 6.54 7.20
CA GLU A 383 24.78 7.57 6.16
C GLU A 383 24.95 8.99 6.69
N LEU A 384 24.72 9.22 7.98
CA LEU A 384 24.91 10.53 8.59
C LEU A 384 26.39 10.83 8.81
N SER A 385 26.83 11.98 8.28
CA SER A 385 28.16 12.53 8.56
C SER A 385 28.30 12.94 10.04
N GLU A 386 29.52 13.07 10.49
CA GLU A 386 29.85 13.60 11.83
C GLU A 386 29.25 14.99 12.10
N GLN A 387 29.17 15.82 11.07
CA GLN A 387 28.55 17.14 11.17
C GLN A 387 27.06 17.02 11.39
N GLU A 388 26.36 16.24 10.61
CA GLU A 388 24.91 16.03 10.71
C GLU A 388 24.52 15.41 12.05
N ARG A 389 25.30 14.46 12.56
CA ARG A 389 25.10 13.90 13.92
C ARG A 389 25.15 14.98 15.01
N ARG A 390 26.11 15.91 14.91
CA ARG A 390 26.23 17.05 15.83
C ARG A 390 25.07 18.02 15.68
N GLU A 391 24.63 18.31 14.45
CA GLU A 391 23.52 19.20 14.19
C GLU A 391 22.19 18.60 14.70
N VAL A 392 21.95 17.32 14.48
CA VAL A 392 20.79 16.59 15.04
C VAL A 392 20.82 16.61 16.57
N THR A 393 21.98 16.36 17.19
CA THR A 393 22.15 16.42 18.64
C THR A 393 21.82 17.82 19.17
N ALA A 394 22.31 18.87 18.53
CA ALA A 394 22.03 20.26 18.92
C ALA A 394 20.54 20.63 18.75
N LEU A 395 19.89 20.16 17.67
CA LEU A 395 18.47 20.37 17.44
C LEU A 395 17.63 19.80 18.57
N PHE A 396 17.86 18.55 18.95
CA PHE A 396 17.08 17.90 20.04
C PHE A 396 17.32 18.60 21.38
N ALA A 397 18.56 19.03 21.70
CA ALA A 397 18.87 19.77 22.89
C ALA A 397 18.15 21.15 22.93
N ALA A 398 18.13 21.87 21.80
CA ALA A 398 17.44 23.16 21.69
C ALA A 398 15.91 23.03 21.82
N SER A 399 15.31 22.03 21.18
CA SER A 399 13.85 21.80 21.26
C SER A 399 13.36 21.48 22.68
N GLN A 400 14.21 20.89 23.51
CA GLN A 400 13.87 20.58 24.91
C GLN A 400 13.99 21.80 25.83
N ALA A 401 14.88 22.74 25.53
CA ALA A 401 15.00 23.98 26.29
C ALA A 401 13.73 24.85 26.15
N GLU A 402 13.05 24.82 25.00
CA GLU A 402 11.78 25.53 24.78
C GLU A 402 10.59 24.91 25.55
N LEU A 403 10.59 23.60 25.80
CA LEU A 403 9.53 22.91 26.53
C LEU A 403 9.69 23.02 28.06
N ALA A 404 10.86 23.43 28.54
CA ALA A 404 11.19 23.55 29.96
C ALA A 404 11.05 25.01 30.52
N GLY A 405 10.83 26.00 29.65
CA GLY A 405 10.59 27.42 30.01
C GLY A 405 9.12 27.79 29.90
#